data_b544ef7fa5815403ec1703f918aee483
#
_entry.id   b544ef7fa5815403ec1703f918aee483
#
_cell.length_a   1.000
_cell.length_b   1.000
_cell.length_c   1.000
_cell.angle_alpha   90.00
_cell.angle_beta   90.00
_cell.angle_gamma   90.00
#
_symmetry.space_group_name_H-M   'P 1'
#
loop_
_entity.id
_entity.type
_entity.pdbx_description
1 polymer ?
#
loop_
_entity_poly.entity_id
_entity_poly.type
_entity_poly.pdbx_seq_one_letter_code
_entity_poly.pdbx_strand_id
1 'polypeptide(L)'
;TVKGLLKFFNRYFSKDKHFCGKLSSMLGYTPAHLELYVQAFKHKSNSVEVNGHRQHNERLEFLGDAILNSIVAEYLYKKYPNGDEGFLTKMRSKIVKRKTLDAIGARMGIDDLMTIMNKTQISRSMLGNALEALVGAVYLENGYAFTRKFIVLEILRKYLDIHDDIELAIKHMP
;
A
#
# COMPACT_ATOMS: atom_id res chain seq x y z
N THR A 1 -13.39 5.96 23.00
CA THR A 1 -12.14 6.63 22.61
C THR A 1 -12.39 7.60 21.45
N VAL A 2 -11.61 8.70 21.35
CA VAL A 2 -11.70 9.68 20.24
C VAL A 2 -11.55 8.99 18.88
N LYS A 3 -10.61 8.06 18.74
CA LYS A 3 -10.44 7.24 17.51
C LYS A 3 -11.70 6.44 17.17
N GLY A 4 -12.40 5.89 18.14
CA GLY A 4 -13.65 5.15 17.91
C GLY A 4 -14.77 6.03 17.38
N LEU A 5 -14.90 7.25 17.90
CA LEU A 5 -15.86 8.23 17.42
C LEU A 5 -15.56 8.71 16.01
N LEU A 6 -14.28 8.96 15.69
CA LEU A 6 -13.84 9.33 14.34
C LEU A 6 -14.13 8.20 13.33
N LYS A 7 -13.86 6.96 13.67
CA LYS A 7 -14.18 5.79 12.82
C LYS A 7 -15.68 5.71 12.53
N PHE A 8 -16.51 5.86 13.55
CA PHE A 8 -17.96 5.86 13.40
C PHE A 8 -18.43 7.00 12.50
N PHE A 9 -17.94 8.24 12.74
CA PHE A 9 -18.26 9.39 11.91
C PHE A 9 -17.84 9.17 10.45
N ASN A 10 -16.60 8.72 10.19
CA ASN A 10 -16.09 8.47 8.86
C ASN A 10 -16.94 7.45 8.10
N ARG A 11 -17.40 6.40 8.80
CA ARG A 11 -18.20 5.33 8.19
C ARG A 11 -19.59 5.77 7.79
N TYR A 12 -20.24 6.61 8.55
CA TYR A 12 -21.68 6.89 8.41
C TYR A 12 -22.01 8.33 7.97
N PHE A 13 -21.20 9.30 8.35
CA PHE A 13 -21.54 10.73 8.20
C PHE A 13 -20.56 11.53 7.34
N SER A 14 -19.37 11.01 7.05
CA SER A 14 -18.41 11.72 6.19
C SER A 14 -18.95 11.86 4.77
N LYS A 15 -18.59 12.97 4.11
CA LYS A 15 -18.79 13.15 2.66
C LYS A 15 -18.16 12.03 1.83
N ASP A 16 -17.10 11.41 2.35
CA ASP A 16 -16.35 10.33 1.71
C ASP A 16 -16.77 8.94 2.23
N LYS A 17 -17.97 8.79 2.81
CA LYS A 17 -18.46 7.53 3.41
C LYS A 17 -18.44 6.33 2.44
N HIS A 18 -18.70 6.55 1.18
CA HIS A 18 -18.65 5.49 0.16
C HIS A 18 -17.22 4.99 -0.05
N PHE A 19 -16.27 5.91 -0.19
CA PHE A 19 -14.84 5.60 -0.24
C PHE A 19 -14.40 4.91 1.06
N CYS A 20 -14.76 5.45 2.23
CA CYS A 20 -14.45 4.86 3.53
C CYS A 20 -15.00 3.44 3.66
N GLY A 21 -16.19 3.16 3.16
CA GLY A 21 -16.78 1.82 3.17
C GLY A 21 -15.99 0.81 2.37
N LYS A 22 -15.65 1.12 1.12
CA LYS A 22 -14.80 0.27 0.26
C LYS A 22 -13.40 0.10 0.81
N LEU A 23 -12.78 1.18 1.27
CA LEU A 23 -11.46 1.16 1.88
C LEU A 23 -11.44 0.26 3.14
N SER A 24 -12.43 0.38 4.02
CA SER A 24 -12.52 -0.44 5.22
C SER A 24 -12.64 -1.93 4.90
N SER A 25 -13.37 -2.27 3.85
CA SER A 25 -13.49 -3.66 3.37
C SER A 25 -12.15 -4.21 2.87
N MET A 26 -11.37 -3.39 2.18
CA MET A 26 -10.04 -3.76 1.69
C MET A 26 -9.02 -3.89 2.83
N LEU A 27 -9.04 -2.95 3.80
CA LEU A 27 -8.08 -2.90 4.91
C LEU A 27 -8.38 -3.91 6.03
N GLY A 28 -9.64 -4.35 6.15
CA GLY A 28 -10.11 -5.13 7.29
C GLY A 28 -10.37 -4.29 8.56
N TYR A 29 -10.27 -2.97 8.48
CA TYR A 29 -10.57 -2.04 9.57
C TYR A 29 -11.03 -0.69 9.03
N THR A 30 -11.72 0.10 9.87
CA THR A 30 -12.15 1.46 9.51
C THR A 30 -11.07 2.47 9.96
N PRO A 31 -10.55 3.31 9.04
CA PRO A 31 -9.61 4.37 9.39
C PRO A 31 -10.20 5.41 10.33
N ALA A 32 -9.41 5.90 11.29
CA ALA A 32 -9.74 7.06 12.09
C ALA A 32 -9.34 8.37 11.38
N HIS A 33 -8.18 8.38 10.74
CA HIS A 33 -7.63 9.51 9.99
C HIS A 33 -7.85 9.33 8.49
N LEU A 34 -9.13 9.42 8.06
CA LEU A 34 -9.56 9.18 6.68
C LEU A 34 -8.87 10.08 5.67
N GLU A 35 -8.48 11.29 6.06
CA GLU A 35 -7.78 12.27 5.23
C GLU A 35 -6.44 11.76 4.68
N LEU A 36 -5.71 10.93 5.44
CA LEU A 36 -4.47 10.30 4.99
C LEU A 36 -4.73 9.37 3.79
N TYR A 37 -5.80 8.60 3.86
CA TYR A 37 -6.16 7.65 2.81
C TYR A 37 -6.77 8.36 1.59
N VAL A 38 -7.57 9.40 1.79
CA VAL A 38 -8.02 10.26 0.70
C VAL A 38 -6.83 10.82 -0.08
N GLN A 39 -5.80 11.30 0.63
CA GLN A 39 -4.57 11.79 0.01
C GLN A 39 -3.81 10.67 -0.71
N ALA A 40 -3.71 9.46 -0.12
CA ALA A 40 -3.01 8.32 -0.70
C ALA A 40 -3.57 7.89 -2.07
N PHE A 41 -4.88 8.02 -2.27
CA PHE A 41 -5.55 7.68 -3.52
C PHE A 41 -5.74 8.85 -4.48
N LYS A 42 -5.22 10.03 -4.16
CA LYS A 42 -5.35 11.22 -5.01
C LYS A 42 -4.13 11.39 -5.92
N HIS A 43 -4.36 11.27 -7.23
CA HIS A 43 -3.30 11.51 -8.21
C HIS A 43 -3.00 12.99 -8.37
N LYS A 44 -1.76 13.35 -8.66
CA LYS A 44 -1.33 14.75 -8.78
C LYS A 44 -2.07 15.56 -9.84
N SER A 45 -2.55 14.92 -10.93
CA SER A 45 -3.34 15.59 -11.95
C SER A 45 -4.68 16.13 -11.41
N ASN A 46 -5.17 15.56 -10.31
CA ASN A 46 -6.40 15.95 -9.62
C ASN A 46 -6.11 16.58 -8.24
N SER A 47 -4.89 17.08 -8.04
CA SER A 47 -4.50 17.72 -6.79
C SER A 47 -5.32 18.98 -6.53
N VAL A 48 -5.71 19.17 -5.28
CA VAL A 48 -6.37 20.38 -4.79
C VAL A 48 -5.36 21.14 -3.93
N GLU A 49 -5.33 22.45 -4.07
CA GLU A 49 -4.52 23.30 -3.21
C GLU A 49 -5.23 23.53 -1.88
N VAL A 50 -4.57 23.17 -0.78
CA VAL A 50 -5.05 23.42 0.58
C VAL A 50 -3.93 24.10 1.36
N ASN A 51 -4.18 25.30 1.87
CA ASN A 51 -3.20 26.10 2.61
C ASN A 51 -1.87 26.30 1.86
N GLY A 52 -1.92 26.57 0.56
CA GLY A 52 -0.73 26.80 -0.27
C GLY A 52 0.04 25.54 -0.67
N HIS A 53 -0.47 24.34 -0.34
CA HIS A 53 0.14 23.06 -0.68
C HIS A 53 -0.79 22.20 -1.52
N ARG A 54 -0.26 21.60 -2.58
CA ARG A 54 -1.01 20.64 -3.39
C ARG A 54 -1.14 19.30 -2.65
N GLN A 55 -2.38 18.88 -2.45
CA GLN A 55 -2.72 17.62 -1.80
C GLN A 55 -2.79 16.49 -2.85
N HIS A 56 -1.79 15.63 -2.88
CA HIS A 56 -1.70 14.43 -3.72
C HIS A 56 -0.82 13.36 -3.05
N ASN A 57 -0.71 12.19 -3.66
CA ASN A 57 -0.12 11.01 -3.03
C ASN A 57 1.43 10.94 -3.04
N GLU A 58 2.15 11.77 -3.80
CA GLU A 58 3.60 11.59 -4.01
C GLU A 58 4.42 11.60 -2.70
N ARG A 59 4.06 12.43 -1.71
CA ARG A 59 4.77 12.42 -0.41
C ARG A 59 4.52 11.16 0.41
N LEU A 60 3.30 10.63 0.35
CA LEU A 60 2.96 9.35 0.99
C LEU A 60 3.58 8.18 0.25
N GLU A 61 3.64 8.21 -1.08
CA GLU A 61 4.36 7.26 -1.93
C GLU A 61 5.84 7.19 -1.53
N PHE A 62 6.51 8.34 -1.44
CA PHE A 62 7.91 8.41 -1.00
C PHE A 62 8.13 7.75 0.37
N LEU A 63 7.29 8.05 1.36
CA LEU A 63 7.36 7.43 2.68
C LEU A 63 7.05 5.94 2.63
N GLY A 64 5.98 5.58 1.92
CA GLY A 64 5.52 4.20 1.82
C GLY A 64 6.50 3.28 1.10
N ASP A 65 7.18 3.76 0.06
CA ASP A 65 8.27 3.04 -0.61
C ASP A 65 9.36 2.64 0.39
N ALA A 66 9.85 3.58 1.19
CA ALA A 66 10.88 3.32 2.19
C ALA A 66 10.42 2.29 3.24
N ILE A 67 9.19 2.42 3.76
CA ILE A 67 8.61 1.49 4.73
C ILE A 67 8.41 0.10 4.13
N LEU A 68 7.86 0.01 2.92
CA LEU A 68 7.65 -1.25 2.21
C LEU A 68 8.97 -1.98 1.97
N ASN A 69 9.99 -1.29 1.47
CA ASN A 69 11.32 -1.85 1.25
C ASN A 69 11.96 -2.38 2.54
N SER A 70 11.85 -1.64 3.65
CA SER A 70 12.34 -2.06 4.96
C SER A 70 11.67 -3.35 5.45
N ILE A 71 10.34 -3.40 5.36
CA ILE A 71 9.54 -4.56 5.84
C ILE A 71 9.77 -5.79 4.96
N VAL A 72 9.84 -5.62 3.63
CA VAL A 72 10.16 -6.71 2.71
C VAL A 72 11.57 -7.25 2.98
N ALA A 73 12.55 -6.38 3.22
CA ALA A 73 13.91 -6.81 3.56
C ALA A 73 13.95 -7.61 4.87
N GLU A 74 13.29 -7.14 5.92
CA GLU A 74 13.17 -7.89 7.19
C GLU A 74 12.48 -9.24 7.01
N TYR A 75 11.39 -9.27 6.24
CA TYR A 75 10.65 -10.50 5.95
C TYR A 75 11.52 -11.52 5.24
N LEU A 76 12.23 -11.12 4.18
CA LEU A 76 13.12 -12.01 3.43
C LEU A 76 14.30 -12.48 4.27
N TYR A 77 14.92 -11.61 5.05
CA TYR A 77 16.02 -11.95 5.95
C TYR A 77 15.63 -13.06 6.94
N LYS A 78 14.44 -12.95 7.53
CA LYS A 78 13.93 -13.97 8.47
C LYS A 78 13.47 -15.26 7.79
N LYS A 79 12.91 -15.14 6.59
CA LYS A 79 12.38 -16.28 5.84
C LYS A 79 13.48 -17.15 5.23
N TYR A 80 14.59 -16.53 4.83
CA TYR A 80 15.71 -17.20 4.16
C TYR A 80 17.02 -17.04 4.95
N PRO A 81 17.18 -17.73 6.09
CA PRO A 81 18.35 -17.56 6.97
C PRO A 81 19.67 -17.97 6.31
N ASN A 82 19.64 -18.80 5.27
CA ASN A 82 20.80 -19.23 4.50
C ASN A 82 20.99 -18.47 3.18
N GLY A 83 20.11 -17.52 2.86
CA GLY A 83 20.22 -16.68 1.67
C GLY A 83 21.31 -15.63 1.84
N ASP A 84 22.22 -15.52 0.86
CA ASP A 84 23.22 -14.47 0.85
C ASP A 84 22.62 -13.09 0.49
N GLU A 85 23.43 -12.04 0.59
CA GLU A 85 23.01 -10.66 0.29
C GLU A 85 22.50 -10.53 -1.15
N GLY A 86 23.18 -11.13 -2.11
CA GLY A 86 22.80 -11.09 -3.52
C GLY A 86 21.43 -11.71 -3.78
N PHE A 87 21.15 -12.87 -3.18
CA PHE A 87 19.85 -13.53 -3.25
C PHE A 87 18.75 -12.65 -2.64
N LEU A 88 18.95 -12.15 -1.42
CA LEU A 88 17.97 -11.31 -0.72
C LEU A 88 17.67 -10.02 -1.48
N THR A 89 18.69 -9.37 -2.04
CA THR A 89 18.55 -8.16 -2.86
C THR A 89 17.76 -8.43 -4.15
N LYS A 90 18.06 -9.54 -4.83
CA LYS A 90 17.34 -9.96 -6.05
C LYS A 90 15.87 -10.24 -5.76
N MET A 91 15.58 -10.94 -4.65
CA MET A 91 14.21 -11.24 -4.23
C MET A 91 13.44 -9.97 -3.88
N ARG A 92 14.02 -9.08 -3.08
CA ARG A 92 13.41 -7.80 -2.76
C ARG A 92 13.08 -7.01 -4.02
N SER A 93 14.03 -6.88 -4.95
CA SER A 93 13.83 -6.16 -6.21
C SER A 93 12.68 -6.71 -7.05
N LYS A 94 12.48 -8.03 -7.06
CA LYS A 94 11.34 -8.65 -7.75
C LYS A 94 10.01 -8.30 -7.11
N ILE A 95 9.96 -8.26 -5.78
CA ILE A 95 8.73 -7.97 -5.02
C ILE A 95 8.34 -6.51 -5.18
N VAL A 96 9.29 -5.57 -5.00
CA VAL A 96 9.00 -4.14 -4.98
C VAL A 96 9.08 -3.46 -6.34
N LYS A 97 9.34 -4.19 -7.43
CA LYS A 97 9.34 -3.58 -8.76
C LYS A 97 7.93 -3.07 -9.13
N ARG A 98 7.88 -1.95 -9.84
CA ARG A 98 6.63 -1.30 -10.27
C ARG A 98 5.59 -2.27 -10.85
N LYS A 99 5.98 -3.12 -11.80
CA LYS A 99 5.07 -4.10 -12.42
C LYS A 99 4.41 -5.04 -11.42
N THR A 100 5.14 -5.48 -10.39
CA THR A 100 4.61 -6.34 -9.34
C THR A 100 3.65 -5.56 -8.45
N LEU A 101 4.03 -4.36 -8.02
CA LEU A 101 3.17 -3.51 -7.18
C LEU A 101 1.90 -3.07 -7.91
N ASP A 102 1.97 -2.77 -9.22
CA ASP A 102 0.79 -2.48 -10.05
C ASP A 102 -0.16 -3.69 -10.11
N ALA A 103 0.39 -4.90 -10.26
CA ALA A 103 -0.42 -6.13 -10.27
C ALA A 103 -1.07 -6.42 -8.92
N ILE A 104 -0.34 -6.22 -7.83
CA ILE A 104 -0.88 -6.36 -6.47
C ILE A 104 -1.98 -5.32 -6.24
N GLY A 105 -1.74 -4.06 -6.58
CA GLY A 105 -2.70 -2.98 -6.44
C GLY A 105 -4.00 -3.25 -7.19
N ALA A 106 -3.91 -3.76 -8.43
CA ALA A 106 -5.08 -4.16 -9.20
C ALA A 106 -5.88 -5.30 -8.51
N ARG A 107 -5.19 -6.32 -8.01
CA ARG A 107 -5.83 -7.44 -7.29
C ARG A 107 -6.43 -7.04 -5.95
N MET A 108 -5.92 -6.02 -5.30
CA MET A 108 -6.48 -5.43 -4.08
C MET A 108 -7.71 -4.56 -4.33
N GLY A 109 -7.97 -4.14 -5.57
CA GLY A 109 -9.06 -3.21 -5.89
C GLY A 109 -8.69 -1.75 -5.68
N ILE A 110 -7.41 -1.40 -5.74
CA ILE A 110 -6.92 -0.01 -5.61
C ILE A 110 -7.44 0.87 -6.76
N ASP A 111 -7.62 0.32 -7.95
CA ASP A 111 -8.20 0.98 -9.12
C ASP A 111 -9.59 1.56 -8.86
N ASP A 112 -10.47 0.81 -8.19
CA ASP A 112 -11.80 1.27 -7.80
C ASP A 112 -11.71 2.49 -6.86
N LEU A 113 -10.86 2.42 -5.85
CA LEU A 113 -10.67 3.51 -4.87
C LEU A 113 -10.08 4.76 -5.53
N MET A 114 -9.09 4.59 -6.42
CA MET A 114 -8.53 5.70 -7.19
C MET A 114 -9.56 6.32 -8.13
N THR A 115 -10.40 5.52 -8.77
CA THR A 115 -11.47 6.02 -9.64
C THR A 115 -12.48 6.86 -8.86
N ILE A 116 -12.87 6.43 -7.66
CA ILE A 116 -13.75 7.20 -6.77
C ILE A 116 -13.11 8.53 -6.40
N MET A 117 -11.82 8.54 -6.03
CA MET A 117 -11.14 9.76 -5.58
C MET A 117 -10.83 10.73 -6.71
N ASN A 118 -10.53 10.24 -7.90
CA ASN A 118 -10.06 11.09 -9.00
C ASN A 118 -11.16 11.38 -10.03
N LYS A 119 -12.28 10.65 -10.01
CA LYS A 119 -13.42 10.80 -10.95
C LYS A 119 -12.98 10.71 -12.42
N THR A 120 -11.89 10.01 -12.70
CA THR A 120 -11.32 9.80 -14.04
C THR A 120 -10.84 8.37 -14.17
N GLN A 121 -10.64 7.93 -15.41
CA GLN A 121 -10.06 6.63 -15.68
C GLN A 121 -8.60 6.58 -15.20
N ILE A 122 -8.25 5.51 -14.50
CA ILE A 122 -6.94 5.30 -13.88
C ILE A 122 -6.11 4.37 -14.75
N SER A 123 -4.85 4.78 -15.03
CA SER A 123 -3.88 3.92 -15.68
C SER A 123 -3.37 2.86 -14.69
N ARG A 124 -3.18 1.63 -15.18
CA ARG A 124 -2.63 0.52 -14.38
C ARG A 124 -1.27 0.86 -13.76
N SER A 125 -0.44 1.65 -14.43
CA SER A 125 0.87 2.10 -13.94
C SER A 125 0.82 3.06 -12.74
N MET A 126 -0.37 3.51 -12.34
CA MET A 126 -0.56 4.37 -11.17
C MET A 126 -0.85 3.55 -9.89
N LEU A 127 -1.17 2.26 -10.03
CA LEU A 127 -1.66 1.44 -8.92
C LEU A 127 -0.56 1.11 -7.92
N GLY A 128 0.66 0.87 -8.38
CA GLY A 128 1.83 0.64 -7.53
C GLY A 128 2.16 1.86 -6.68
N ASN A 129 2.16 3.05 -7.25
CA ASN A 129 2.38 4.30 -6.51
C ASN A 129 1.29 4.53 -5.45
N ALA A 130 0.03 4.23 -5.79
CA ALA A 130 -1.07 4.33 -4.84
C ALA A 130 -0.96 3.27 -3.72
N LEU A 131 -0.46 2.06 -4.02
CA LEU A 131 -0.18 1.03 -3.02
C LEU A 131 0.91 1.48 -2.05
N GLU A 132 2.01 2.05 -2.54
CA GLU A 132 3.06 2.63 -1.69
C GLU A 132 2.51 3.78 -0.85
N ALA A 133 1.71 4.69 -1.44
CA ALA A 133 1.07 5.76 -0.70
C ALA A 133 0.10 5.25 0.38
N LEU A 134 -0.63 4.15 0.11
CA LEU A 134 -1.46 3.47 1.10
C LEU A 134 -0.62 2.94 2.27
N VAL A 135 0.52 2.31 1.99
CA VAL A 135 1.46 1.87 3.03
C VAL A 135 1.92 3.04 3.89
N GLY A 136 2.24 4.18 3.28
CA GLY A 136 2.58 5.42 3.99
C GLY A 136 1.45 5.91 4.90
N ALA A 137 0.20 5.88 4.43
CA ALA A 137 -0.97 6.27 5.23
C ALA A 137 -1.21 5.32 6.41
N VAL A 138 -1.12 4.00 6.18
CA VAL A 138 -1.24 2.98 7.23
C VAL A 138 -0.17 3.17 8.30
N TYR A 139 1.06 3.45 7.89
CA TYR A 139 2.18 3.71 8.80
C TYR A 139 1.96 4.95 9.67
N LEU A 140 1.55 6.07 9.08
CA LEU A 140 1.31 7.31 9.83
C LEU A 140 0.15 7.17 10.83
N GLU A 141 -0.87 6.38 10.51
CA GLU A 141 -2.00 6.16 11.42
C GLU A 141 -1.69 5.16 12.53
N ASN A 142 -0.98 4.06 12.23
CA ASN A 142 -0.91 2.88 13.09
C ASN A 142 0.52 2.52 13.53
N GLY A 143 1.55 3.14 12.98
CA GLY A 143 2.95 2.86 13.30
C GLY A 143 3.51 1.62 12.62
N TYR A 144 4.82 1.37 12.84
CA TYR A 144 5.59 0.36 12.11
C TYR A 144 5.11 -1.08 12.36
N ALA A 145 4.87 -1.45 13.61
CA ALA A 145 4.49 -2.83 13.97
C ALA A 145 3.18 -3.27 13.31
N PHE A 146 2.19 -2.40 13.29
CA PHE A 146 0.92 -2.65 12.61
C PHE A 146 1.11 -2.74 11.09
N THR A 147 1.84 -1.79 10.51
CA THR A 147 2.11 -1.75 9.07
C THR A 147 2.88 -2.97 8.61
N ARG A 148 3.85 -3.44 9.39
CA ARG A 148 4.57 -4.69 9.14
C ARG A 148 3.61 -5.88 9.07
N LYS A 149 2.71 -6.02 10.05
CA LYS A 149 1.71 -7.09 10.06
C LYS A 149 0.77 -6.98 8.85
N PHE A 150 0.32 -5.79 8.52
CA PHE A 150 -0.51 -5.52 7.35
C PHE A 150 0.17 -5.93 6.06
N ILE A 151 1.41 -5.48 5.81
CA ILE A 151 2.16 -5.82 4.59
C ILE A 151 2.39 -7.33 4.48
N VAL A 152 2.82 -7.98 5.56
CA VAL A 152 3.11 -9.41 5.52
C VAL A 152 1.85 -10.24 5.28
N LEU A 153 0.76 -9.96 5.96
CA LEU A 153 -0.46 -10.77 5.88
C LEU A 153 -1.33 -10.42 4.67
N GLU A 154 -1.53 -9.14 4.41
CA GLU A 154 -2.48 -8.67 3.40
C GLU A 154 -1.84 -8.46 2.02
N ILE A 155 -0.53 -8.30 1.94
CA ILE A 155 0.18 -8.09 0.68
C ILE A 155 1.03 -9.31 0.32
N LEU A 156 2.05 -9.63 1.13
CA LEU A 156 3.03 -10.64 0.75
C LEU A 156 2.45 -12.05 0.72
N ARG A 157 1.71 -12.47 1.74
CA ARG A 157 1.13 -13.81 1.80
C ARG A 157 -0.08 -14.01 0.90
N LYS A 158 -0.85 -12.96 0.66
CA LYS A 158 -2.11 -13.05 -0.07
C LYS A 158 -1.96 -12.91 -1.58
N TYR A 159 -1.01 -12.09 -2.03
CA TYR A 159 -0.86 -11.72 -3.44
C TYR A 159 0.45 -12.16 -4.08
N LEU A 160 1.43 -12.57 -3.28
CA LEU A 160 2.69 -13.12 -3.78
C LEU A 160 2.77 -14.57 -3.36
N ASP A 161 2.72 -15.46 -4.34
CA ASP A 161 3.16 -16.84 -4.14
C ASP A 161 4.69 -16.86 -4.18
N ILE A 162 5.28 -16.49 -3.02
CA ILE A 162 6.74 -16.41 -2.89
C ILE A 162 7.40 -17.78 -3.08
N HIS A 163 6.65 -18.89 -2.92
CA HIS A 163 7.17 -20.24 -3.13
C HIS A 163 7.45 -20.53 -4.61
N ASP A 164 6.56 -20.20 -5.52
CA ASP A 164 6.73 -20.48 -6.96
C ASP A 164 7.85 -19.64 -7.59
N ASP A 165 7.98 -18.36 -7.19
CA ASP A 165 9.04 -17.48 -7.67
C ASP A 165 10.43 -17.88 -7.16
N ILE A 166 10.53 -18.60 -6.04
CA ILE A 166 11.78 -19.04 -5.43
C ILE A 166 12.26 -20.35 -6.04
N GLU A 167 11.38 -21.31 -6.30
CA GLU A 167 11.77 -22.51 -7.04
C GLU A 167 12.29 -22.15 -8.44
N LEU A 168 11.68 -21.15 -9.11
CA LEU A 168 12.19 -20.63 -10.37
C LEU A 168 13.54 -19.90 -10.23
N ALA A 169 13.74 -19.16 -9.13
CA ALA A 169 14.99 -18.44 -8.88
C ALA A 169 16.13 -19.39 -8.51
N ILE A 170 15.85 -20.47 -7.75
CA ILE A 170 16.84 -21.51 -7.40
C ILE A 170 17.19 -22.36 -8.62
N LYS A 171 16.23 -22.68 -9.52
CA LYS A 171 16.50 -23.40 -10.77
C LYS A 171 17.37 -22.65 -11.78
N HIS A 172 17.53 -21.34 -11.63
CA HIS A 172 18.30 -20.48 -12.54
C HIS A 172 19.50 -19.84 -11.86
N MET A 173 19.92 -20.34 -10.70
CA MET A 173 21.24 -20.04 -10.13
C MET A 173 22.30 -20.92 -10.78
N PRO A 174 23.42 -20.34 -11.26
CA PRO A 174 24.54 -21.10 -11.77
C PRO A 174 25.21 -21.95 -10.70
#